data_2dfe51ac08ca0dc1b7120add6a496ab3
#
_entry.id   2dfe51ac08ca0dc1b7120add6a496ab3
#
_cell.length_a   1.000
_cell.length_b   1.000
_cell.length_c   1.000
_cell.angle_alpha   90.00
_cell.angle_beta   90.00
_cell.angle_gamma   90.00
#
_symmetry.space_group_name_H-M   'P 1'
#
loop_
_entity.id
_entity.type
_entity.pdbx_description
1 polymer ?
#
loop_
_entity_poly.entity_id
_entity_poly.type
_entity_poly.pdbx_seq_one_letter_code
_entity_poly.pdbx_strand_id
1 'polypeptide(L)'
;MGQVTAVTVFHPVADPADFQAWLLELDASARSAAGYLSAGVSVHDDPLLDWAHSVTFDSEESLHHWLDGTQRADILKTGTRQGIWSRTSDIVITDAGAPAGIGAFRHSVKVGSANEFISAQAHLARACADFPGYEGTALLASSTADEQISLVRFRTGEQLSAWLRSPERTAALGDLRSSLSKDFAVVANTTTPFATTVRTENGQTLLTPNWKSAMMVLLVLYPTVMILSRFFGPVVDGVGAAPWMALWVSQILSVALMQWWLMPLATRPFTRWLDPVDGAGWRISLAGAAVVLACYGVTLVVFASVKWLQFWDFAD
;
A
#
# COMPACT_ATOMS: atom_id res chain seq x y z
N MET A 1 7.95 8.90 8.52
CA MET A 1 8.24 9.33 7.13
C MET A 1 8.32 8.07 6.30
N GLY A 2 7.59 7.99 5.21
CA GLY A 2 7.50 6.79 4.39
C GLY A 2 8.63 6.75 3.36
N GLN A 3 9.05 5.55 2.97
CA GLN A 3 10.01 5.36 1.89
C GLN A 3 9.38 5.76 0.54
N VAL A 4 10.18 6.38 -0.31
CA VAL A 4 9.76 6.83 -1.65
C VAL A 4 10.69 6.27 -2.70
N THR A 5 10.11 5.73 -3.77
CA THR A 5 10.86 5.11 -4.86
C THR A 5 10.61 5.86 -6.17
N ALA A 6 11.65 6.23 -6.87
CA ALA A 6 11.56 6.68 -8.26
C ALA A 6 11.97 5.56 -9.21
N VAL A 7 11.22 5.38 -10.29
CA VAL A 7 11.54 4.45 -11.38
C VAL A 7 11.70 5.23 -12.67
N THR A 8 12.86 5.10 -13.30
CA THR A 8 13.13 5.64 -14.62
C THR A 8 13.14 4.51 -15.64
N VAL A 9 12.33 4.61 -16.69
CA VAL A 9 12.24 3.62 -17.76
C VAL A 9 13.00 4.11 -18.98
N PHE A 10 13.77 3.23 -19.61
CA PHE A 10 14.64 3.53 -20.76
C PHE A 10 14.19 2.78 -22.00
N HIS A 11 14.57 3.31 -23.16
CA HIS A 11 14.52 2.55 -24.41
C HIS A 11 15.58 1.45 -24.39
N PRO A 12 15.32 0.30 -25.02
CA PRO A 12 16.35 -0.73 -25.20
C PRO A 12 17.60 -0.14 -25.86
N VAL A 13 18.79 -0.46 -25.33
CA VAL A 13 20.08 -0.02 -25.87
C VAL A 13 20.66 -1.14 -26.74
N ALA A 14 21.54 -0.75 -27.70
CA ALA A 14 22.15 -1.70 -28.60
C ALA A 14 23.11 -2.66 -27.87
N ASP A 15 23.83 -2.19 -26.85
CA ASP A 15 24.75 -2.97 -26.05
C ASP A 15 24.31 -2.92 -24.53
N PRO A 16 23.88 -4.04 -23.95
CA PRO A 16 23.55 -4.13 -22.54
C PRO A 16 24.72 -3.79 -21.61
N ALA A 17 25.97 -4.03 -22.03
CA ALA A 17 27.14 -3.76 -21.18
C ALA A 17 27.38 -2.25 -21.03
N ASP A 18 27.15 -1.47 -22.10
CA ASP A 18 27.22 -0.01 -22.04
C ASP A 18 26.18 0.57 -21.10
N PHE A 19 24.96 0.03 -21.12
CA PHE A 19 23.90 0.42 -20.21
C PHE A 19 24.26 0.11 -18.76
N GLN A 20 24.78 -1.08 -18.48
CA GLN A 20 25.20 -1.47 -17.12
C GLN A 20 26.34 -0.58 -16.62
N ALA A 21 27.34 -0.30 -17.47
CA ALA A 21 28.45 0.58 -17.08
C ALA A 21 27.96 1.99 -16.72
N TRP A 22 27.06 2.54 -17.53
CA TRP A 22 26.45 3.84 -17.29
C TRP A 22 25.56 3.83 -16.03
N LEU A 23 24.80 2.74 -15.78
CA LEU A 23 23.98 2.61 -14.56
C LEU A 23 24.82 2.62 -13.29
N LEU A 24 26.04 2.07 -13.30
CA LEU A 24 26.94 2.12 -12.13
C LEU A 24 27.27 3.56 -11.75
N GLU A 25 27.40 4.46 -12.71
CA GLU A 25 27.65 5.89 -12.46
C GLU A 25 26.40 6.55 -11.86
N LEU A 26 25.21 6.24 -12.40
CA LEU A 26 23.93 6.73 -11.87
C LEU A 26 23.69 6.24 -10.45
N ASP A 27 23.92 4.96 -10.19
CA ASP A 27 23.85 4.37 -8.84
C ASP A 27 24.82 5.00 -7.85
N ALA A 28 26.05 5.25 -8.27
CA ALA A 28 27.06 5.89 -7.42
C ALA A 28 26.60 7.32 -7.03
N SER A 29 26.00 8.04 -7.95
CA SER A 29 25.40 9.35 -7.69
C SER A 29 24.29 9.26 -6.64
N ALA A 30 23.37 8.30 -6.79
CA ALA A 30 22.27 8.12 -5.86
C ALA A 30 22.77 7.73 -4.45
N ARG A 31 23.73 6.81 -4.37
CA ARG A 31 24.35 6.35 -3.10
C ARG A 31 25.04 7.46 -2.33
N SER A 32 25.56 8.47 -3.02
CA SER A 32 26.20 9.62 -2.39
C SER A 32 25.21 10.66 -1.86
N ALA A 33 23.95 10.57 -2.24
CA ALA A 33 22.90 11.50 -1.84
C ALA A 33 22.35 11.17 -0.44
N ALA A 34 21.98 12.22 0.31
CA ALA A 34 21.37 12.06 1.62
C ALA A 34 20.03 11.33 1.54
N GLY A 35 19.78 10.42 2.49
CA GLY A 35 18.52 9.68 2.55
C GLY A 35 18.43 8.48 1.59
N TYR A 36 19.47 8.16 0.83
CA TYR A 36 19.50 6.97 -0.03
C TYR A 36 19.34 5.67 0.78
N LEU A 37 18.49 4.77 0.31
CA LEU A 37 18.26 3.46 0.92
C LEU A 37 18.68 2.30 0.02
N SER A 38 18.25 2.32 -1.25
CA SER A 38 18.54 1.22 -2.19
C SER A 38 18.36 1.65 -3.64
N ALA A 39 18.97 0.91 -4.54
CA ALA A 39 18.70 0.99 -5.97
C ALA A 39 18.48 -0.42 -6.54
N GLY A 40 17.76 -0.49 -7.66
CA GLY A 40 17.49 -1.73 -8.38
C GLY A 40 17.49 -1.52 -9.89
N VAL A 41 17.88 -2.56 -10.61
CA VAL A 41 17.85 -2.59 -12.07
C VAL A 41 16.82 -3.60 -12.53
N SER A 42 16.15 -3.32 -13.64
CA SER A 42 15.18 -4.25 -14.21
C SER A 42 15.84 -5.49 -14.79
N VAL A 43 15.09 -6.59 -14.72
CA VAL A 43 15.34 -7.78 -15.54
C VAL A 43 14.75 -7.48 -16.93
N HIS A 44 15.57 -7.51 -17.97
CA HIS A 44 15.19 -7.14 -19.34
C HIS A 44 15.67 -8.16 -20.38
N ASP A 45 15.79 -9.42 -19.96
CA ASP A 45 16.19 -10.54 -20.85
C ASP A 45 15.10 -10.90 -21.87
N ASP A 46 13.84 -10.52 -21.60
CA ASP A 46 12.72 -10.67 -22.53
C ASP A 46 12.38 -9.29 -23.15
N PRO A 47 12.18 -9.21 -24.49
CA PRO A 47 11.87 -7.95 -25.17
C PRO A 47 10.55 -7.29 -24.76
N LEU A 48 9.70 -8.00 -24.03
CA LEU A 48 8.45 -7.47 -23.46
C LEU A 48 8.65 -6.81 -22.09
N LEU A 49 9.85 -6.96 -21.50
CA LEU A 49 10.19 -6.33 -20.25
C LEU A 49 11.03 -5.08 -20.50
N ASP A 50 10.60 -3.96 -19.93
CA ASP A 50 11.25 -2.67 -20.09
C ASP A 50 12.60 -2.60 -19.34
N TRP A 51 13.52 -1.86 -19.91
CA TRP A 51 14.73 -1.44 -19.26
C TRP A 51 14.41 -0.35 -18.25
N ALA A 52 14.72 -0.57 -16.99
CA ALA A 52 14.38 0.39 -15.94
C ALA A 52 15.41 0.38 -14.80
N HIS A 53 15.50 1.51 -14.13
CA HIS A 53 16.28 1.70 -12.93
C HIS A 53 15.39 2.28 -11.85
N SER A 54 15.53 1.79 -10.62
CA SER A 54 14.78 2.30 -9.45
C SER A 54 15.74 2.76 -8.38
N VAL A 55 15.37 3.82 -7.68
CA VAL A 55 16.05 4.30 -6.47
C VAL A 55 15.05 4.55 -5.38
N THR A 56 15.40 4.20 -4.15
CA THR A 56 14.56 4.39 -2.97
C THR A 56 15.27 5.27 -1.97
N PHE A 57 14.56 6.25 -1.45
CA PHE A 57 14.99 7.19 -0.43
C PHE A 57 14.10 7.13 0.81
N ASP A 58 14.59 7.64 1.92
CA ASP A 58 13.90 7.70 3.22
C ASP A 58 12.78 8.74 3.26
N SER A 59 12.80 9.69 2.34
CA SER A 59 11.83 10.78 2.25
C SER A 59 11.66 11.30 0.83
N GLU A 60 10.52 11.92 0.58
CA GLU A 60 10.19 12.56 -0.69
C GLU A 60 11.11 13.76 -0.97
N GLU A 61 11.47 14.50 0.06
CA GLU A 61 12.40 15.63 -0.02
C GLU A 61 13.80 15.19 -0.49
N SER A 62 14.35 14.14 0.13
CA SER A 62 15.66 13.57 -0.24
C SER A 62 15.65 13.06 -1.67
N LEU A 63 14.58 12.37 -2.09
CA LEU A 63 14.42 11.89 -3.45
C LEU A 63 14.39 13.05 -4.47
N HIS A 64 13.57 14.05 -4.26
CA HIS A 64 13.46 15.21 -5.18
C HIS A 64 14.75 15.99 -5.24
N HIS A 65 15.46 16.15 -4.12
CA HIS A 65 16.77 16.79 -4.12
C HIS A 65 17.78 16.06 -5.03
N TRP A 66 17.76 14.73 -5.06
CA TRP A 66 18.60 13.95 -5.98
C TRP A 66 18.07 14.00 -7.42
N LEU A 67 16.78 13.89 -7.65
CA LEU A 67 16.17 13.92 -8.98
C LEU A 67 16.49 15.22 -9.72
N ASP A 68 16.44 16.35 -9.01
CA ASP A 68 16.69 17.70 -9.54
C ASP A 68 18.17 18.09 -9.48
N GLY A 69 19.04 17.20 -8.96
CA GLY A 69 20.46 17.44 -8.78
C GLY A 69 21.22 17.56 -10.11
N THR A 70 22.17 18.51 -10.17
CA THR A 70 23.00 18.75 -11.36
C THR A 70 23.85 17.54 -11.74
N GLN A 71 24.36 16.79 -10.75
CA GLN A 71 25.15 15.59 -10.97
C GLN A 71 24.32 14.53 -11.73
N ARG A 72 23.10 14.24 -11.31
CA ARG A 72 22.20 13.34 -12.03
C ARG A 72 21.91 13.84 -13.44
N ALA A 73 21.62 15.13 -13.59
CA ALA A 73 21.32 15.73 -14.89
C ALA A 73 22.49 15.58 -15.89
N ASP A 74 23.74 15.70 -15.44
CA ASP A 74 24.92 15.55 -16.26
C ASP A 74 25.17 14.07 -16.65
N ILE A 75 24.91 13.13 -15.74
CA ILE A 75 24.95 11.69 -16.04
C ILE A 75 23.89 11.32 -17.09
N LEU A 76 22.65 11.82 -16.97
CA LEU A 76 21.61 11.60 -17.96
C LEU A 76 21.96 12.19 -19.33
N LYS A 77 22.59 13.38 -19.40
CA LYS A 77 23.09 13.96 -20.65
C LYS A 77 24.19 13.10 -21.27
N THR A 78 25.07 12.52 -20.45
CA THR A 78 26.12 11.62 -20.92
C THR A 78 25.51 10.36 -21.50
N GLY A 79 24.55 9.74 -20.81
CA GLY A 79 23.79 8.60 -21.28
C GLY A 79 23.09 8.87 -22.62
N THR A 80 22.45 10.04 -22.76
CA THR A 80 21.84 10.49 -24.04
C THR A 80 22.81 10.51 -25.20
N ARG A 81 24.08 10.96 -25.00
CA ARG A 81 25.12 10.95 -26.01
C ARG A 81 25.59 9.55 -26.37
N GLN A 82 25.44 8.61 -25.45
CA GLN A 82 25.75 7.17 -25.63
C GLN A 82 24.57 6.39 -26.22
N GLY A 83 23.44 7.06 -26.53
CA GLY A 83 22.24 6.39 -27.05
C GLY A 83 21.31 5.83 -25.97
N ILE A 84 21.53 6.18 -24.71
CA ILE A 84 20.65 5.79 -23.59
C ILE A 84 19.60 6.88 -23.37
N TRP A 85 18.35 6.58 -23.73
CA TRP A 85 17.24 7.53 -23.69
C TRP A 85 16.19 7.09 -22.71
N SER A 86 15.74 7.99 -21.82
CA SER A 86 14.56 7.73 -21.01
C SER A 86 13.31 7.69 -21.89
N ARG A 87 12.45 6.70 -21.63
CA ARG A 87 11.19 6.52 -22.35
C ARG A 87 10.05 7.31 -21.72
N THR A 88 10.14 7.56 -20.40
CA THR A 88 9.15 8.30 -19.61
C THR A 88 9.84 9.31 -18.71
N SER A 89 9.09 10.25 -18.14
CA SER A 89 9.50 10.95 -16.92
C SER A 89 9.64 9.96 -15.76
N ASP A 90 10.34 10.37 -14.70
CA ASP A 90 10.48 9.55 -13.50
C ASP A 90 9.11 9.25 -12.88
N ILE A 91 8.90 7.98 -12.56
CA ILE A 91 7.66 7.50 -11.92
C ILE A 91 7.93 7.46 -10.43
N VAL A 92 7.33 8.38 -9.68
CA VAL A 92 7.49 8.45 -8.22
C VAL A 92 6.39 7.64 -7.55
N ILE A 93 6.78 6.68 -6.72
CA ILE A 93 5.91 5.81 -5.93
C ILE A 93 6.10 6.16 -4.46
N THR A 94 5.04 6.59 -3.82
CA THR A 94 5.01 6.99 -2.39
C THR A 94 4.17 6.01 -1.57
N ASP A 95 4.09 6.23 -0.26
CA ASP A 95 3.16 5.49 0.60
C ASP A 95 1.68 5.71 0.19
N ALA A 96 1.37 6.83 -0.46
CA ALA A 96 0.03 7.10 -1.02
C ALA A 96 -0.26 6.30 -2.30
N GLY A 97 0.77 5.71 -2.91
CA GLY A 97 0.65 4.86 -4.08
C GLY A 97 1.46 5.33 -5.29
N ALA A 98 1.22 4.68 -6.42
CA ALA A 98 1.78 5.02 -7.72
C ALA A 98 0.87 6.02 -8.46
N PRO A 99 1.40 6.79 -9.43
CA PRO A 99 0.60 7.66 -10.29
C PRO A 99 -0.52 6.93 -11.03
N ALA A 100 -1.55 7.66 -11.44
CA ALA A 100 -2.65 7.10 -12.22
C ALA A 100 -2.13 6.42 -13.51
N GLY A 101 -2.62 5.21 -13.77
CA GLY A 101 -2.16 4.38 -14.90
C GLY A 101 -0.94 3.50 -14.59
N ILE A 102 -0.35 3.62 -13.43
CA ILE A 102 0.78 2.80 -12.99
C ILE A 102 0.32 1.78 -11.94
N GLY A 103 0.51 0.50 -12.23
CA GLY A 103 0.33 -0.59 -11.28
C GLY A 103 1.68 -1.09 -10.78
N ALA A 104 1.93 -0.98 -9.48
CA ALA A 104 3.14 -1.49 -8.85
C ALA A 104 2.79 -2.67 -7.92
N PHE A 105 3.42 -3.83 -8.15
CA PHE A 105 3.12 -5.06 -7.44
C PHE A 105 4.40 -5.65 -6.86
N ARG A 106 4.38 -5.97 -5.59
CA ARG A 106 5.47 -6.66 -4.90
C ARG A 106 5.20 -8.16 -4.87
N HIS A 107 6.22 -8.92 -5.21
CA HIS A 107 6.17 -10.38 -5.30
C HIS A 107 7.21 -10.98 -4.37
N SER A 108 6.81 -11.98 -3.60
CA SER A 108 7.73 -12.83 -2.84
C SER A 108 7.93 -14.12 -3.63
N VAL A 109 9.08 -14.23 -4.29
CA VAL A 109 9.41 -15.35 -5.19
C VAL A 109 9.93 -16.54 -4.36
N LYS A 110 9.56 -17.75 -4.73
CA LYS A 110 10.12 -18.97 -4.11
C LYS A 110 11.62 -19.08 -4.42
N VAL A 111 12.38 -19.52 -3.45
CA VAL A 111 13.80 -19.78 -3.64
C VAL A 111 13.96 -20.82 -4.77
N GLY A 112 14.77 -20.50 -5.77
CA GLY A 112 15.01 -21.32 -6.94
C GLY A 112 14.01 -21.17 -8.10
N SER A 113 12.93 -20.40 -7.95
CA SER A 113 11.91 -20.19 -9.01
C SER A 113 12.03 -18.83 -9.74
N ALA A 114 13.19 -18.17 -9.67
CA ALA A 114 13.38 -16.86 -10.28
C ALA A 114 13.16 -16.89 -11.81
N ASN A 115 13.68 -17.86 -12.53
CA ASN A 115 13.52 -17.98 -13.98
C ASN A 115 12.06 -18.28 -14.38
N GLU A 116 11.38 -19.13 -13.62
CA GLU A 116 9.95 -19.43 -13.81
C GLU A 116 9.11 -18.16 -13.61
N PHE A 117 9.44 -17.40 -12.57
CA PHE A 117 8.78 -16.13 -12.27
C PHE A 117 8.99 -15.10 -13.38
N ILE A 118 10.22 -14.92 -13.88
CA ILE A 118 10.53 -14.01 -15.00
C ILE A 118 9.75 -14.42 -16.24
N SER A 119 9.73 -15.72 -16.59
CA SER A 119 8.98 -16.25 -17.73
C SER A 119 7.46 -16.01 -17.58
N ALA A 120 6.91 -16.19 -16.39
CA ALA A 120 5.50 -15.94 -16.11
C ALA A 120 5.17 -14.42 -16.19
N GLN A 121 6.08 -13.55 -15.73
CA GLN A 121 5.93 -12.09 -15.88
C GLN A 121 5.98 -11.67 -17.37
N ALA A 122 6.87 -12.23 -18.17
CA ALA A 122 6.92 -11.98 -19.60
C ALA A 122 5.64 -12.45 -20.31
N HIS A 123 5.08 -13.62 -19.91
CA HIS A 123 3.79 -14.10 -20.41
C HIS A 123 2.64 -13.14 -20.03
N LEU A 124 2.63 -12.66 -18.78
CA LEU A 124 1.65 -11.66 -18.34
C LEU A 124 1.79 -10.34 -19.10
N ALA A 125 3.03 -9.87 -19.36
CA ALA A 125 3.29 -8.67 -20.16
C ALA A 125 2.80 -8.84 -21.60
N ARG A 126 2.95 -10.03 -22.19
CA ARG A 126 2.44 -10.35 -23.54
C ARG A 126 0.91 -10.28 -23.58
N ALA A 127 0.22 -10.86 -22.60
CA ALA A 127 -1.23 -10.76 -22.51
C ALA A 127 -1.72 -9.31 -22.30
N CYS A 128 -0.88 -8.50 -21.63
CA CYS A 128 -1.14 -7.08 -21.40
C CYS A 128 -0.96 -6.22 -22.66
N ALA A 129 -0.05 -6.63 -23.55
CA ALA A 129 0.33 -5.86 -24.75
C ALA A 129 -0.82 -5.62 -25.73
N ASP A 130 -1.80 -6.52 -25.76
CA ASP A 130 -2.99 -6.42 -26.60
C ASP A 130 -4.07 -5.48 -26.02
N PHE A 131 -3.88 -5.00 -24.78
CA PHE A 131 -4.84 -4.09 -24.13
C PHE A 131 -4.64 -2.64 -24.57
N PRO A 132 -5.75 -1.91 -24.82
CA PRO A 132 -5.69 -0.51 -25.19
C PRO A 132 -4.99 0.34 -24.14
N GLY A 133 -4.02 1.12 -24.56
CA GLY A 133 -3.27 2.05 -23.69
C GLY A 133 -2.13 1.42 -22.89
N TYR A 134 -1.82 0.14 -23.11
CA TYR A 134 -0.63 -0.46 -22.54
C TYR A 134 0.65 0.25 -23.04
N GLU A 135 1.56 0.55 -22.13
CA GLU A 135 2.79 1.28 -22.43
C GLU A 135 4.06 0.49 -22.09
N GLY A 136 3.95 -0.57 -21.29
CA GLY A 136 5.06 -1.44 -20.96
C GLY A 136 4.99 -2.02 -19.55
N THR A 137 5.90 -2.98 -19.30
CA THR A 137 6.08 -3.63 -18.01
C THR A 137 7.57 -3.67 -17.66
N ALA A 138 7.94 -3.18 -16.48
CA ALA A 138 9.27 -3.33 -15.93
C ALA A 138 9.25 -4.31 -14.76
N LEU A 139 10.23 -5.20 -14.69
CA LEU A 139 10.44 -6.12 -13.57
C LEU A 139 11.73 -5.72 -12.86
N LEU A 140 11.60 -5.19 -11.64
CA LEU A 140 12.70 -4.67 -10.85
C LEU A 140 13.11 -5.70 -9.80
N ALA A 141 14.40 -6.01 -9.74
CA ALA A 141 14.97 -6.77 -8.64
C ALA A 141 15.00 -5.89 -7.38
N SER A 142 14.47 -6.41 -6.26
CA SER A 142 14.62 -5.75 -4.96
C SER A 142 15.99 -6.02 -4.36
N SER A 143 16.40 -5.19 -3.40
CA SER A 143 17.63 -5.40 -2.63
C SER A 143 17.65 -6.71 -1.83
N THR A 144 16.48 -7.30 -1.57
CA THR A 144 16.31 -8.62 -0.98
C THR A 144 16.10 -9.65 -2.10
N ALA A 145 16.91 -10.72 -2.10
CA ALA A 145 16.93 -11.74 -3.16
C ALA A 145 15.58 -12.41 -3.44
N ASP A 146 14.67 -12.38 -2.46
CA ASP A 146 13.37 -13.05 -2.52
C ASP A 146 12.22 -12.09 -2.90
N GLU A 147 12.48 -10.78 -3.07
CA GLU A 147 11.46 -9.81 -3.44
C GLU A 147 11.72 -9.23 -4.83
N GLN A 148 10.66 -9.16 -5.62
CA GLN A 148 10.63 -8.56 -6.95
C GLN A 148 9.49 -7.55 -7.01
N ILE A 149 9.67 -6.49 -7.80
CA ILE A 149 8.61 -5.50 -8.04
C ILE A 149 8.31 -5.46 -9.52
N SER A 150 7.07 -5.76 -9.91
CA SER A 150 6.60 -5.51 -11.28
C SER A 150 5.87 -4.18 -11.36
N LEU A 151 6.21 -3.40 -12.37
CA LEU A 151 5.62 -2.12 -12.71
C LEU A 151 4.92 -2.24 -14.05
N VAL A 152 3.60 -2.13 -14.07
CA VAL A 152 2.79 -2.17 -15.31
C VAL A 152 2.30 -0.77 -15.61
N ARG A 153 2.46 -0.31 -16.85
CA ARG A 153 2.15 1.06 -17.27
C ARG A 153 1.04 1.07 -18.31
N PHE A 154 0.03 1.87 -18.03
CA PHE A 154 -1.06 2.22 -18.94
C PHE A 154 -1.16 3.74 -19.06
N ARG A 155 -1.67 4.23 -20.16
CA ARG A 155 -1.86 5.66 -20.42
C ARG A 155 -2.78 6.32 -19.41
N THR A 156 -3.79 5.60 -18.91
CA THR A 156 -4.75 6.11 -17.92
C THR A 156 -5.05 5.09 -16.83
N GLY A 157 -5.48 5.58 -15.65
CA GLY A 157 -5.92 4.72 -14.55
C GLY A 157 -7.15 3.88 -14.88
N GLU A 158 -8.02 4.35 -15.77
CA GLU A 158 -9.20 3.59 -16.22
C GLU A 158 -8.77 2.37 -17.05
N GLN A 159 -7.81 2.53 -17.96
CA GLN A 159 -7.27 1.44 -18.77
C GLN A 159 -6.55 0.40 -17.91
N LEU A 160 -5.74 0.85 -16.94
CA LEU A 160 -5.15 -0.04 -15.94
C LEU A 160 -6.24 -0.80 -15.18
N SER A 161 -7.28 -0.12 -14.71
CA SER A 161 -8.39 -0.74 -13.99
C SER A 161 -9.16 -1.74 -14.85
N ALA A 162 -9.31 -1.48 -16.15
CA ALA A 162 -9.92 -2.42 -17.10
C ALA A 162 -9.06 -3.69 -17.24
N TRP A 163 -7.75 -3.54 -17.42
CA TRP A 163 -6.81 -4.67 -17.44
C TRP A 163 -6.86 -5.47 -16.14
N LEU A 164 -6.79 -4.80 -14.99
CA LEU A 164 -6.77 -5.47 -13.69
C LEU A 164 -8.03 -6.33 -13.44
N ARG A 165 -9.16 -6.02 -14.08
CA ARG A 165 -10.42 -6.76 -13.98
C ARG A 165 -10.65 -7.74 -15.13
N SER A 166 -9.73 -7.85 -16.06
CA SER A 166 -9.91 -8.64 -17.27
C SER A 166 -9.80 -10.15 -17.02
N PRO A 167 -10.54 -10.97 -17.78
CA PRO A 167 -10.40 -12.42 -17.73
C PRO A 167 -9.04 -12.89 -18.26
N GLU A 168 -8.45 -12.18 -19.21
CA GLU A 168 -7.15 -12.47 -19.80
C GLU A 168 -6.05 -12.39 -18.74
N ARG A 169 -6.08 -11.33 -17.92
CA ARG A 169 -5.16 -11.23 -16.76
C ARG A 169 -5.37 -12.38 -15.78
N THR A 170 -6.63 -12.70 -15.47
CA THR A 170 -6.94 -13.78 -14.52
C THR A 170 -6.39 -15.12 -15.01
N ALA A 171 -6.50 -15.41 -16.31
CA ALA A 171 -5.93 -16.60 -16.92
C ALA A 171 -4.40 -16.63 -16.85
N ALA A 172 -3.73 -15.51 -17.19
CA ALA A 172 -2.28 -15.40 -17.19
C ALA A 172 -1.66 -15.42 -15.76
N LEU A 173 -2.42 -15.06 -14.72
CA LEU A 173 -1.95 -15.10 -13.33
C LEU A 173 -1.77 -16.53 -12.77
N GLY A 174 -2.37 -17.55 -13.39
CA GLY A 174 -2.24 -18.94 -12.92
C GLY A 174 -0.79 -19.39 -12.84
N ASP A 175 -0.02 -19.15 -13.89
CA ASP A 175 1.40 -19.51 -13.99
C ASP A 175 2.25 -18.70 -13.00
N LEU A 176 1.96 -17.41 -12.87
CA LEU A 176 2.67 -16.52 -11.95
C LEU A 176 2.52 -16.97 -10.49
N ARG A 177 1.31 -17.32 -10.07
CA ARG A 177 1.03 -17.77 -8.70
C ARG A 177 1.80 -19.04 -8.31
N SER A 178 2.06 -19.92 -9.26
CA SER A 178 2.81 -21.14 -9.01
C SER A 178 4.25 -20.90 -8.55
N SER A 179 4.86 -19.82 -8.99
CA SER A 179 6.24 -19.41 -8.68
C SER A 179 6.37 -18.55 -7.42
N LEU A 180 5.26 -18.11 -6.82
CA LEU A 180 5.26 -17.24 -5.64
C LEU A 180 5.24 -18.05 -4.33
N SER A 181 5.97 -17.59 -3.33
CA SER A 181 5.92 -18.12 -1.96
C SER A 181 4.72 -17.59 -1.16
N LYS A 182 4.25 -16.38 -1.51
CA LYS A 182 3.05 -15.72 -0.98
C LYS A 182 2.35 -15.01 -2.14
N ASP A 183 1.03 -14.86 -2.06
CA ASP A 183 0.31 -14.04 -3.03
C ASP A 183 0.89 -12.61 -3.07
N PHE A 184 0.93 -12.04 -4.27
CA PHE A 184 1.50 -10.71 -4.49
C PHE A 184 0.71 -9.62 -3.76
N ALA A 185 1.44 -8.65 -3.19
CA ALA A 185 0.87 -7.47 -2.55
C ALA A 185 0.99 -6.25 -3.47
N VAL A 186 -0.04 -5.40 -3.49
CA VAL A 186 0.05 -4.08 -4.14
C VAL A 186 0.93 -3.18 -3.29
N VAL A 187 1.91 -2.52 -3.89
CA VAL A 187 2.85 -1.63 -3.19
C VAL A 187 2.16 -0.38 -2.65
N ALA A 188 0.98 -0.03 -3.19
CA ALA A 188 0.20 1.10 -2.71
C ALA A 188 -0.64 0.73 -1.49
N ASN A 189 -0.25 1.20 -0.32
CA ASN A 189 -1.07 1.15 0.89
C ASN A 189 -2.02 2.35 0.91
N THR A 190 -3.27 2.12 0.54
CA THR A 190 -4.31 3.11 0.85
C THR A 190 -4.68 2.93 2.32
N THR A 191 -4.22 3.81 3.18
CA THR A 191 -4.69 3.90 4.56
C THR A 191 -6.14 4.35 4.53
N THR A 192 -7.05 3.42 4.75
CA THR A 192 -8.47 3.72 4.86
C THR A 192 -8.83 3.97 6.32
N PRO A 193 -9.63 5.01 6.62
CA PRO A 193 -10.08 5.28 7.98
C PRO A 193 -11.04 4.16 8.48
N PHE A 194 -11.08 4.00 9.81
CA PHE A 194 -12.09 3.20 10.51
C PHE A 194 -12.18 1.71 10.14
N ALA A 195 -11.14 0.92 10.50
CA ALA A 195 -11.15 -0.55 10.39
C ALA A 195 -11.45 -1.11 8.99
N THR A 196 -11.16 -0.37 7.96
CA THR A 196 -11.30 -0.84 6.59
C THR A 196 -9.96 -1.37 6.10
N THR A 197 -9.89 -2.64 5.72
CA THR A 197 -8.75 -3.22 5.02
C THR A 197 -9.01 -3.12 3.53
N VAL A 198 -8.05 -2.59 2.81
CA VAL A 198 -8.07 -2.58 1.34
C VAL A 198 -7.16 -3.69 0.86
N ARG A 199 -7.71 -4.59 0.08
CA ARG A 199 -6.94 -5.62 -0.61
C ARG A 199 -7.28 -5.59 -2.09
N THR A 200 -6.27 -5.51 -2.90
CA THR A 200 -6.47 -5.63 -4.36
C THR A 200 -6.20 -7.08 -4.73
N GLU A 201 -7.25 -7.79 -5.11
CA GLU A 201 -7.16 -9.15 -5.62
C GLU A 201 -7.82 -9.22 -6.98
N ASN A 202 -7.15 -9.89 -7.94
CA ASN A 202 -7.64 -10.00 -9.32
C ASN A 202 -7.95 -8.65 -9.99
N GLY A 203 -7.24 -7.58 -9.60
CA GLY A 203 -7.45 -6.23 -10.13
C GLY A 203 -8.72 -5.51 -9.65
N GLN A 204 -9.43 -6.10 -8.71
CA GLN A 204 -10.48 -5.42 -7.98
C GLN A 204 -9.96 -4.96 -6.63
N THR A 205 -10.13 -3.69 -6.35
CA THR A 205 -9.92 -3.18 -5.01
C THR A 205 -11.10 -3.62 -4.16
N LEU A 206 -10.86 -4.66 -3.37
CA LEU A 206 -11.83 -5.18 -2.43
C LEU A 206 -11.65 -4.45 -1.12
N LEU A 207 -12.72 -3.91 -0.62
CA LEU A 207 -12.81 -3.25 0.68
C LEU A 207 -13.46 -4.20 1.69
N THR A 208 -13.05 -4.09 2.94
CA THR A 208 -13.82 -4.71 4.02
C THR A 208 -15.30 -4.35 3.86
N PRO A 209 -16.23 -5.32 3.89
CA PRO A 209 -17.65 -5.04 3.81
C PRO A 209 -18.08 -4.01 4.86
N ASN A 210 -18.82 -2.98 4.46
CA ASN A 210 -19.19 -1.85 5.31
C ASN A 210 -19.80 -2.25 6.66
N TRP A 211 -20.55 -3.35 6.70
CA TRP A 211 -21.16 -3.85 7.94
C TRP A 211 -20.12 -4.33 8.97
N LYS A 212 -18.99 -4.93 8.51
CA LYS A 212 -17.90 -5.34 9.41
C LYS A 212 -17.17 -4.12 9.98
N SER A 213 -16.89 -3.13 9.13
CA SER A 213 -16.30 -1.87 9.58
C SER A 213 -17.22 -1.15 10.57
N ALA A 214 -18.53 -1.11 10.30
CA ALA A 214 -19.50 -0.52 11.21
C ALA A 214 -19.54 -1.24 12.58
N MET A 215 -19.47 -2.58 12.58
CA MET A 215 -19.39 -3.36 13.83
C MET A 215 -18.12 -3.02 14.62
N MET A 216 -16.97 -2.91 13.96
CA MET A 216 -15.71 -2.54 14.63
C MET A 216 -15.74 -1.11 15.17
N VAL A 217 -16.31 -0.18 14.41
CA VAL A 217 -16.49 1.21 14.88
C VAL A 217 -17.34 1.23 16.13
N LEU A 218 -18.47 0.54 16.16
CA LEU A 218 -19.34 0.50 17.32
C LEU A 218 -18.67 -0.14 18.53
N LEU A 219 -17.87 -1.21 18.32
CA LEU A 219 -17.14 -1.90 19.37
C LEU A 219 -16.17 -0.98 20.12
N VAL A 220 -15.55 -0.06 19.40
CA VAL A 220 -14.57 0.87 19.97
C VAL A 220 -15.23 2.16 20.43
N LEU A 221 -16.20 2.67 19.66
CA LEU A 221 -16.84 3.95 19.94
C LEU A 221 -17.61 3.92 21.26
N TYR A 222 -18.43 2.87 21.50
CA TYR A 222 -19.27 2.80 22.69
C TYR A 222 -18.46 2.87 24.00
N PRO A 223 -17.45 2.00 24.25
CA PRO A 223 -16.63 2.12 25.45
C PRO A 223 -15.88 3.45 25.54
N THR A 224 -15.41 3.98 24.41
CA THR A 224 -14.68 5.26 24.40
C THR A 224 -15.56 6.42 24.86
N VAL A 225 -16.79 6.49 24.33
CA VAL A 225 -17.74 7.53 24.73
C VAL A 225 -18.11 7.40 26.21
N MET A 226 -18.36 6.17 26.67
CA MET A 226 -18.69 5.91 28.08
C MET A 226 -17.58 6.36 29.04
N ILE A 227 -16.33 6.01 28.72
CA ILE A 227 -15.15 6.38 29.51
C ILE A 227 -14.94 7.91 29.47
N LEU A 228 -15.01 8.53 28.31
CA LEU A 228 -14.85 9.97 28.18
C LEU A 228 -15.95 10.75 28.90
N SER A 229 -17.19 10.32 28.79
CA SER A 229 -18.30 10.95 29.52
C SER A 229 -18.10 10.86 31.04
N ARG A 230 -17.55 9.75 31.53
CA ARG A 230 -17.31 9.51 32.95
C ARG A 230 -16.13 10.34 33.50
N PHE A 231 -15.03 10.36 32.80
CA PHE A 231 -13.76 10.92 33.33
C PHE A 231 -13.46 12.33 32.78
N PHE A 232 -13.79 12.58 31.53
CA PHE A 232 -13.49 13.86 30.88
C PHE A 232 -14.63 14.87 31.05
N GLY A 233 -15.89 14.42 31.11
CA GLY A 233 -17.06 15.28 31.32
C GLY A 233 -16.88 16.20 32.55
N PRO A 234 -16.65 15.67 33.75
CA PRO A 234 -16.46 16.48 34.96
C PRO A 234 -15.31 17.48 34.90
N VAL A 235 -14.25 17.17 34.14
CA VAL A 235 -13.10 18.07 33.95
C VAL A 235 -13.51 19.30 33.13
N VAL A 236 -14.29 19.09 32.08
CA VAL A 236 -14.77 20.19 31.21
C VAL A 236 -15.83 21.03 31.91
N ASP A 237 -16.72 20.40 32.68
CA ASP A 237 -17.71 21.09 33.50
C ASP A 237 -17.05 21.92 34.59
N GLY A 238 -15.96 21.42 35.20
CA GLY A 238 -15.18 22.13 36.22
C GLY A 238 -14.46 23.39 35.70
N VAL A 239 -14.22 23.48 34.38
CA VAL A 239 -13.65 24.70 33.73
C VAL A 239 -14.73 25.71 33.36
N GLY A 240 -16.03 25.41 33.58
CA GLY A 240 -17.15 26.29 33.27
C GLY A 240 -17.46 26.39 31.77
N ALA A 241 -17.09 25.38 30.99
CA ALA A 241 -17.35 25.35 29.55
C ALA A 241 -18.85 25.22 29.28
N ALA A 242 -19.35 25.93 28.26
CA ALA A 242 -20.72 25.79 27.83
C ALA A 242 -20.98 24.33 27.32
N PRO A 243 -22.16 23.73 27.58
CA PRO A 243 -22.44 22.30 27.26
C PRO A 243 -22.16 21.91 25.81
N TRP A 244 -22.43 22.81 24.86
CA TRP A 244 -22.14 22.56 23.42
C TRP A 244 -20.64 22.49 23.14
N MET A 245 -19.83 23.28 23.84
CA MET A 245 -18.37 23.30 23.68
C MET A 245 -17.76 22.06 24.35
N ALA A 246 -18.27 21.66 25.52
CA ALA A 246 -17.89 20.42 26.19
C ALA A 246 -18.11 19.20 25.29
N LEU A 247 -19.30 19.13 24.66
CA LEU A 247 -19.63 18.07 23.72
C LEU A 247 -18.70 18.07 22.51
N TRP A 248 -18.42 19.23 21.94
CA TRP A 248 -17.55 19.36 20.75
C TRP A 248 -16.10 18.90 21.03
N VAL A 249 -15.52 19.35 22.14
CA VAL A 249 -14.16 18.94 22.56
C VAL A 249 -14.11 17.43 22.84
N SER A 250 -15.14 16.87 23.51
CA SER A 250 -15.26 15.45 23.75
C SER A 250 -15.32 14.63 22.46
N GLN A 251 -16.03 15.13 21.44
CA GLN A 251 -16.09 14.47 20.12
C GLN A 251 -14.75 14.49 19.41
N ILE A 252 -14.02 15.62 19.41
CA ILE A 252 -12.68 15.68 18.83
C ILE A 252 -11.76 14.68 19.51
N LEU A 253 -11.75 14.66 20.84
CA LEU A 253 -10.90 13.74 21.61
C LEU A 253 -11.26 12.29 21.34
N SER A 254 -12.55 11.96 21.28
CA SER A 254 -13.06 10.61 20.98
C SER A 254 -12.61 10.14 19.59
N VAL A 255 -12.77 10.99 18.57
CA VAL A 255 -12.38 10.65 17.20
C VAL A 255 -10.86 10.52 17.08
N ALA A 256 -10.10 11.40 17.71
CA ALA A 256 -8.64 11.34 17.72
C ALA A 256 -8.13 10.04 18.38
N LEU A 257 -8.60 9.73 19.58
CA LEU A 257 -8.24 8.51 20.30
C LEU A 257 -8.62 7.25 19.49
N MET A 258 -9.81 7.26 18.91
CA MET A 258 -10.32 6.17 18.12
C MET A 258 -9.46 5.94 16.87
N GLN A 259 -9.15 7.00 16.11
CA GLN A 259 -8.45 6.90 14.84
C GLN A 259 -6.99 6.44 14.99
N TRP A 260 -6.26 7.01 15.93
CA TRP A 260 -4.80 6.79 16.00
C TRP A 260 -4.37 5.65 16.92
N TRP A 261 -5.16 5.31 17.93
CA TRP A 261 -4.75 4.30 18.91
C TRP A 261 -5.73 3.14 19.06
N LEU A 262 -7.00 3.43 19.27
CA LEU A 262 -7.96 2.39 19.65
C LEU A 262 -8.34 1.48 18.48
N MET A 263 -8.57 2.05 17.28
CA MET A 263 -8.89 1.26 16.09
C MET A 263 -7.73 0.38 15.64
N PRO A 264 -6.48 0.87 15.51
CA PRO A 264 -5.35 0.01 15.20
C PRO A 264 -5.15 -1.13 16.20
N LEU A 265 -5.39 -0.87 17.48
CA LEU A 265 -5.28 -1.90 18.52
C LEU A 265 -6.44 -2.92 18.45
N ALA A 266 -7.66 -2.45 18.32
CA ALA A 266 -8.87 -3.30 18.30
C ALA A 266 -8.95 -4.16 17.03
N THR A 267 -8.43 -3.68 15.88
CA THR A 267 -8.47 -4.42 14.62
C THR A 267 -7.43 -5.54 14.52
N ARG A 268 -6.35 -5.49 15.29
CA ARG A 268 -5.28 -6.52 15.27
C ARG A 268 -5.78 -7.97 15.37
N PRO A 269 -6.64 -8.33 16.35
CA PRO A 269 -7.15 -9.70 16.46
C PRO A 269 -8.15 -10.07 15.36
N PHE A 270 -8.71 -9.07 14.65
CA PHE A 270 -9.74 -9.25 13.63
C PHE A 270 -9.22 -9.08 12.21
N THR A 271 -7.91 -8.96 11.98
CA THR A 271 -7.30 -8.73 10.66
C THR A 271 -7.78 -9.74 9.63
N ARG A 272 -7.80 -11.03 9.95
CA ARG A 272 -8.29 -12.09 9.04
C ARG A 272 -9.80 -11.98 8.76
N TRP A 273 -10.59 -11.57 9.74
CA TRP A 273 -12.04 -11.40 9.57
C TRP A 273 -12.39 -10.15 8.76
N LEU A 274 -11.62 -9.09 8.94
CA LEU A 274 -11.76 -7.83 8.20
C LEU A 274 -11.24 -7.92 6.78
N ASP A 275 -10.36 -8.88 6.49
CA ASP A 275 -9.82 -9.08 5.15
C ASP A 275 -10.97 -9.38 4.16
N PRO A 276 -11.07 -8.62 3.05
CA PRO A 276 -12.16 -8.78 2.10
C PRO A 276 -12.13 -10.10 1.31
N VAL A 277 -11.00 -10.82 1.35
CA VAL A 277 -10.79 -12.10 0.66
C VAL A 277 -10.82 -13.26 1.65
N ASP A 278 -9.84 -13.27 2.57
CA ASP A 278 -9.71 -14.36 3.56
C ASP A 278 -10.88 -14.38 4.55
N GLY A 279 -11.50 -13.23 4.77
CA GLY A 279 -12.70 -13.06 5.59
C GLY A 279 -14.03 -13.19 4.84
N ALA A 280 -14.05 -13.35 3.51
CA ALA A 280 -15.28 -13.35 2.70
C ALA A 280 -16.17 -14.59 2.92
N GLY A 281 -15.62 -15.71 3.38
CA GLY A 281 -16.37 -16.93 3.65
C GLY A 281 -17.51 -16.70 4.66
N TRP A 282 -18.72 -17.19 4.36
CA TRP A 282 -19.91 -17.00 5.22
C TRP A 282 -19.69 -17.50 6.65
N ARG A 283 -18.99 -18.64 6.81
CA ARG A 283 -18.66 -19.22 8.12
C ARG A 283 -17.70 -18.31 8.92
N ILE A 284 -16.69 -17.78 8.28
CA ILE A 284 -15.72 -16.87 8.90
C ILE A 284 -16.40 -15.54 9.24
N SER A 285 -17.24 -15.04 8.33
CA SER A 285 -18.00 -13.82 8.54
C SER A 285 -18.96 -13.95 9.74
N LEU A 286 -19.70 -15.05 9.85
CA LEU A 286 -20.59 -15.30 10.99
C LEU A 286 -19.83 -15.53 12.30
N ALA A 287 -18.76 -16.32 12.27
CA ALA A 287 -17.95 -16.56 13.46
C ALA A 287 -17.35 -15.26 14.02
N GLY A 288 -16.76 -14.43 13.14
CA GLY A 288 -16.23 -13.14 13.56
C GLY A 288 -17.31 -12.18 14.06
N ALA A 289 -18.46 -12.12 13.39
CA ALA A 289 -19.60 -11.35 13.87
C ALA A 289 -20.08 -11.80 15.24
N ALA A 290 -20.16 -13.11 15.47
CA ALA A 290 -20.54 -13.66 16.80
C ALA A 290 -19.53 -13.26 17.88
N VAL A 291 -18.22 -13.26 17.57
CA VAL A 291 -17.20 -12.80 18.52
C VAL A 291 -17.37 -11.31 18.83
N VAL A 292 -17.60 -10.46 17.82
CA VAL A 292 -17.82 -9.02 18.04
C VAL A 292 -19.09 -8.78 18.85
N LEU A 293 -20.19 -9.50 18.57
CA LEU A 293 -21.42 -9.42 19.36
C LEU A 293 -21.23 -9.89 20.82
N ALA A 294 -20.41 -10.93 21.04
CA ALA A 294 -20.04 -11.34 22.39
C ALA A 294 -19.24 -10.24 23.11
N CYS A 295 -18.31 -9.57 22.41
CA CYS A 295 -17.60 -8.43 22.97
C CYS A 295 -18.55 -7.26 23.30
N TYR A 296 -19.58 -7.00 22.49
CA TYR A 296 -20.62 -6.03 22.84
C TYR A 296 -21.36 -6.44 24.12
N GLY A 297 -21.75 -7.71 24.21
CA GLY A 297 -22.39 -8.23 25.42
C GLY A 297 -21.55 -8.02 26.69
N VAL A 298 -20.24 -8.32 26.57
CA VAL A 298 -19.30 -8.10 27.68
C VAL A 298 -19.20 -6.62 28.04
N THR A 299 -19.01 -5.73 27.05
CA THR A 299 -18.92 -4.27 27.32
C THR A 299 -20.22 -3.74 27.95
N LEU A 300 -21.38 -4.15 27.44
CA LEU A 300 -22.68 -3.77 28.03
C LEU A 300 -22.83 -4.24 29.47
N VAL A 301 -22.49 -5.50 29.77
CA VAL A 301 -22.52 -6.04 31.10
C VAL A 301 -21.55 -5.31 32.03
N VAL A 302 -20.35 -5.01 31.59
CA VAL A 302 -19.35 -4.25 32.36
C VAL A 302 -19.90 -2.87 32.73
N PHE A 303 -20.39 -2.11 31.75
CA PHE A 303 -20.93 -0.77 32.02
C PHE A 303 -22.26 -0.79 32.77
N ALA A 304 -23.05 -1.84 32.65
CA ALA A 304 -24.27 -1.99 33.48
C ALA A 304 -23.98 -2.40 34.92
N SER A 305 -22.91 -3.18 35.18
CA SER A 305 -22.61 -3.75 36.47
C SER A 305 -21.63 -2.92 37.30
N VAL A 306 -20.71 -2.23 36.66
CA VAL A 306 -19.66 -1.49 37.35
C VAL A 306 -20.09 -0.03 37.55
N LYS A 307 -20.69 0.26 38.66
CA LYS A 307 -21.22 1.59 39.02
C LYS A 307 -20.17 2.71 38.86
N TRP A 308 -18.92 2.44 39.21
CA TRP A 308 -17.83 3.41 39.08
C TRP A 308 -17.55 3.87 37.61
N LEU A 309 -17.92 3.07 36.61
CA LEU A 309 -17.78 3.42 35.21
C LEU A 309 -19.02 4.13 34.63
N GLN A 310 -20.11 4.22 35.39
CA GLN A 310 -21.36 4.83 34.95
C GLN A 310 -21.28 6.33 35.13
N PHE A 311 -21.62 7.12 34.11
CA PHE A 311 -21.62 8.57 34.18
C PHE A 311 -22.99 9.14 34.66
N TRP A 312 -24.00 8.31 34.64
CA TRP A 312 -25.38 8.70 35.05
C TRP A 312 -25.70 8.44 36.52
N ASP A 313 -24.82 7.81 37.26
CA ASP A 313 -25.05 7.40 38.65
C ASP A 313 -24.56 8.42 39.70
N PHE A 314 -24.38 9.69 39.26
CA PHE A 314 -23.92 10.81 40.10
C PHE A 314 -25.05 11.74 40.53
N ALA A 315 -26.28 11.28 40.48
CA ALA A 315 -27.47 12.07 40.92
C ALA A 315 -27.85 11.87 42.39
N ASP A 316 -26.90 11.40 43.22
CA ASP A 316 -27.11 11.32 44.71
C ASP A 316 -26.03 12.10 45.45
#